data_584c45c2f62eb1404671bcc95f401300
#
_entry.id   584c45c2f62eb1404671bcc95f401300
#
_cell.length_a   1.000
_cell.length_b   1.000
_cell.length_c   1.000
_cell.angle_alpha   90.00
_cell.angle_beta   90.00
_cell.angle_gamma   90.00
#
_symmetry.space_group_name_H-M   'P 1'
#
loop_
_entity.id
_entity.type
_entity.pdbx_description
1 polymer ?
#
loop_
_entity_poly.entity_id
_entity_poly.type
_entity_poly.pdbx_seq_one_letter_code
_entity_poly.pdbx_strand_id
1 'polypeptide(L)'
;MNSEWQKIRVPFVELVGAQVEEAQEGYSRLSLRLEERHTNPNGVMHGGVVATVMDSAAAVALGRLRGERMRRDNPHATVDMSVALISAARPGDELIVEGRVLKLRRSVGFCEAEARRVADGELIAKGRFTFAISNRDG
;
A
#
# COMPACT_ATOMS: atom_id res chain seq x y z
N MET A 1 11.87 -2.20 17.80
CA MET A 1 12.87 -1.94 16.78
C MET A 1 12.49 -0.73 15.95
N ASN A 2 13.36 0.27 15.93
CA ASN A 2 13.12 1.50 15.18
C ASN A 2 13.72 1.43 13.81
N SER A 3 12.92 1.26 12.80
CA SER A 3 13.36 1.49 11.45
C SER A 3 12.92 2.87 11.01
N GLU A 4 13.68 3.48 10.13
CA GLU A 4 13.41 4.85 9.68
C GLU A 4 12.01 5.01 9.10
N TRP A 5 11.51 3.98 8.40
CA TRP A 5 10.20 4.07 7.80
C TRP A 5 9.07 4.25 8.83
N GLN A 6 9.28 3.79 10.07
CA GLN A 6 8.29 3.95 11.14
C GLN A 6 8.13 5.40 11.56
N LYS A 7 9.12 6.23 11.26
CA LYS A 7 9.09 7.64 11.60
C LYS A 7 8.42 8.48 10.52
N ILE A 8 8.19 7.88 9.36
CA ILE A 8 7.58 8.60 8.24
C ILE A 8 6.07 8.58 8.44
N ARG A 9 5.51 9.76 8.52
CA ARG A 9 4.07 9.91 8.63
C ARG A 9 3.48 10.12 7.24
N VAL A 10 2.42 9.39 6.95
CA VAL A 10 1.63 9.60 5.76
C VAL A 10 0.24 9.98 6.23
N PRO A 11 -0.06 11.29 6.29
CA PRO A 11 -1.32 11.75 6.89
C PRO A 11 -2.56 11.09 6.29
N PHE A 12 -2.57 10.83 5.00
CA PHE A 12 -3.72 10.21 4.37
C PHE A 12 -3.92 8.75 4.82
N VAL A 13 -2.84 8.02 4.99
CA VAL A 13 -2.91 6.64 5.51
C VAL A 13 -3.41 6.65 6.95
N GLU A 14 -2.95 7.60 7.75
CA GLU A 14 -3.43 7.75 9.12
C GLU A 14 -4.92 8.09 9.15
N LEU A 15 -5.36 8.97 8.24
CA LEU A 15 -6.77 9.34 8.13
C LEU A 15 -7.63 8.13 7.81
N VAL A 16 -7.17 7.28 6.92
CA VAL A 16 -7.88 6.04 6.56
C VAL A 16 -7.85 5.05 7.72
N GLY A 17 -6.83 5.11 8.56
CA GLY A 17 -6.72 4.24 9.74
C GLY A 17 -5.89 2.98 9.51
N ALA A 18 -5.12 2.94 8.44
CA ALA A 18 -4.23 1.80 8.19
C ALA A 18 -2.94 1.96 8.98
N GLN A 19 -2.31 0.83 9.29
CA GLN A 19 -1.05 0.80 10.03
C GLN A 19 -0.05 -0.09 9.30
N VAL A 20 1.22 0.31 9.33
CA VAL A 20 2.30 -0.52 8.80
C VAL A 20 2.70 -1.51 9.88
N GLU A 21 2.51 -2.79 9.61
CA GLU A 21 2.85 -3.86 10.56
C GLU A 21 4.24 -4.42 10.32
N GLU A 22 4.67 -4.47 9.06
CA GLU A 22 5.97 -5.00 8.71
C GLU A 22 6.46 -4.33 7.43
N ALA A 23 7.76 -4.06 7.35
CA ALA A 23 8.37 -3.54 6.13
C ALA A 23 9.79 -4.09 6.01
N GLN A 24 10.10 -4.61 4.83
CA GLN A 24 11.40 -5.16 4.47
C GLN A 24 11.74 -4.68 3.06
N GLU A 25 12.95 -4.95 2.62
CA GLU A 25 13.33 -4.60 1.27
C GLU A 25 12.42 -5.31 0.27
N GLY A 26 11.61 -4.56 -0.44
CA GLY A 26 10.72 -5.09 -1.47
C GLY A 26 9.42 -5.70 -0.98
N TYR A 27 9.12 -5.57 0.32
CA TYR A 27 7.91 -6.15 0.90
C TYR A 27 7.37 -5.26 2.02
N SER A 28 6.04 -5.17 2.12
CA SER A 28 5.41 -4.55 3.28
C SER A 28 4.09 -5.24 3.59
N ARG A 29 3.65 -5.10 4.84
CA ARG A 29 2.35 -5.56 5.27
C ARG A 29 1.70 -4.46 6.11
N LEU A 30 0.53 -4.05 5.68
CA LEU A 30 -0.30 -3.07 6.38
C LEU A 30 -1.57 -3.75 6.86
N SER A 31 -2.17 -3.19 7.90
CA SER A 31 -3.45 -3.68 8.42
C SER A 31 -4.47 -2.56 8.40
N LEU A 32 -5.75 -2.95 8.26
CA LEU A 32 -6.86 -2.02 8.28
C LEU A 32 -8.07 -2.73 8.87
N ARG A 33 -8.68 -2.12 9.90
CA ARG A 33 -9.95 -2.57 10.42
C ARG A 33 -11.03 -1.71 9.79
N LEU A 34 -11.99 -2.33 9.11
CA LEU A 34 -13.05 -1.59 8.43
C LEU A 34 -14.09 -1.08 9.41
N GLU A 35 -14.49 0.16 9.20
CA GLU A 35 -15.48 0.87 9.99
C GLU A 35 -16.54 1.43 9.04
N GLU A 36 -17.62 1.97 9.61
CA GLU A 36 -18.68 2.55 8.80
C GLU A 36 -18.17 3.65 7.87
N ARG A 37 -17.21 4.44 8.33
CA ARG A 37 -16.62 5.53 7.51
C ARG A 37 -15.91 5.04 6.26
N HIS A 38 -15.64 3.75 6.16
CA HIS A 38 -14.96 3.16 5.00
C HIS A 38 -15.94 2.63 3.95
N THR A 39 -17.24 2.81 4.15
CA THR A 39 -18.25 2.17 3.30
C THR A 39 -18.75 3.07 2.19
N ASN A 40 -19.31 2.44 1.18
CA ASN A 40 -20.06 3.07 0.12
C ASN A 40 -21.56 3.01 0.44
N PRO A 41 -22.46 3.57 -0.41
CA PRO A 41 -23.90 3.54 -0.13
C PRO A 41 -24.50 2.14 0.02
N ASN A 42 -23.82 1.09 -0.46
CA ASN A 42 -24.29 -0.28 -0.32
C ASN A 42 -23.88 -0.92 1.01
N GLY A 43 -23.20 -0.19 1.87
CA GLY A 43 -22.78 -0.69 3.18
C GLY A 43 -21.56 -1.61 3.14
N VAL A 44 -20.86 -1.67 2.03
CA VAL A 44 -19.63 -2.44 1.91
C VAL A 44 -18.45 -1.49 1.69
N MET A 45 -17.24 -2.00 1.85
CA MET A 45 -16.03 -1.18 1.72
C MET A 45 -16.00 -0.45 0.38
N HIS A 46 -15.77 0.86 0.44
CA HIS A 46 -15.53 1.66 -0.76
C HIS A 46 -14.21 1.22 -1.40
N GLY A 47 -14.24 1.00 -2.71
CA GLY A 47 -13.04 0.55 -3.43
C GLY A 47 -11.85 1.49 -3.29
N GLY A 48 -12.10 2.79 -3.16
CA GLY A 48 -11.05 3.77 -2.97
C GLY A 48 -10.26 3.58 -1.67
N VAL A 49 -10.89 3.00 -0.65
CA VAL A 49 -10.23 2.73 0.63
C VAL A 49 -9.13 1.69 0.45
N VAL A 50 -9.48 0.54 -0.12
CA VAL A 50 -8.49 -0.52 -0.29
C VAL A 50 -7.43 -0.13 -1.30
N ALA A 51 -7.81 0.60 -2.35
CA ALA A 51 -6.84 1.08 -3.34
C ALA A 51 -5.79 1.99 -2.68
N THR A 52 -6.22 2.86 -1.76
CA THR A 52 -5.32 3.73 -1.00
C THR A 52 -4.31 2.91 -0.20
N VAL A 53 -4.80 1.91 0.55
CA VAL A 53 -3.93 1.12 1.42
C VAL A 53 -2.98 0.25 0.58
N MET A 54 -3.46 -0.28 -0.53
CA MET A 54 -2.63 -1.08 -1.44
C MET A 54 -1.52 -0.23 -2.08
N ASP A 55 -1.87 0.98 -2.51
CA ASP A 55 -0.88 1.92 -3.06
C ASP A 55 0.20 2.23 -2.03
N SER A 56 -0.21 2.45 -0.79
CA SER A 56 0.73 2.74 0.29
C SER A 56 1.59 1.53 0.61
N ALA A 57 1.03 0.33 0.60
CA ALA A 57 1.80 -0.89 0.84
C ALA A 57 2.88 -1.06 -0.23
N ALA A 58 2.52 -0.82 -1.49
CA ALA A 58 3.48 -0.88 -2.60
C ALA A 58 4.56 0.18 -2.45
N ALA A 59 4.17 1.41 -2.09
CA ALA A 59 5.12 2.51 -1.90
C ALA A 59 6.11 2.23 -0.77
N VAL A 60 5.64 1.66 0.34
CA VAL A 60 6.52 1.30 1.47
C VAL A 60 7.50 0.20 1.07
N ALA A 61 7.01 -0.83 0.37
CA ALA A 61 7.88 -1.91 -0.11
C ALA A 61 9.00 -1.37 -1.02
N LEU A 62 8.63 -0.49 -1.95
CA LEU A 62 9.60 0.11 -2.86
C LEU A 62 10.58 1.01 -2.10
N GLY A 63 10.07 1.80 -1.16
CA GLY A 63 10.91 2.69 -0.37
C GLY A 63 11.94 1.93 0.44
N ARG A 64 11.57 0.80 1.02
CA ARG A 64 12.50 -0.04 1.78
C ARG A 64 13.57 -0.64 0.87
N LEU A 65 13.18 -1.04 -0.33
CA LEU A 65 14.15 -1.59 -1.28
C LEU A 65 15.15 -0.54 -1.75
N ARG A 66 14.66 0.66 -2.01
CA ARG A 66 15.51 1.75 -2.49
C ARG A 66 16.40 2.35 -1.42
N GLY A 67 16.01 2.23 -0.15
CA GLY A 67 16.75 2.81 0.96
C GLY A 67 16.36 4.26 1.22
N GLU A 68 16.57 4.70 2.45
CA GLU A 68 16.11 6.02 2.88
C GLU A 68 16.77 7.16 2.11
N ARG A 69 18.08 7.06 1.87
CA ARG A 69 18.80 8.10 1.17
C ARG A 69 18.28 8.29 -0.26
N MET A 70 18.14 7.18 -0.98
CA MET A 70 17.66 7.24 -2.36
C MET A 70 16.24 7.77 -2.43
N ARG A 71 15.41 7.34 -1.48
CA ARG A 71 14.02 7.78 -1.41
C ARG A 71 13.92 9.28 -1.14
N ARG A 72 14.79 9.81 -0.28
CA ARG A 72 14.79 11.24 0.05
C ARG A 72 15.29 12.09 -1.11
N ASP A 73 16.37 11.65 -1.76
CA ASP A 73 17.00 12.42 -2.84
C ASP A 73 16.22 12.27 -4.15
N ASN A 74 15.70 11.10 -4.41
CA ASN A 74 14.98 10.78 -5.64
C ASN A 74 13.63 10.14 -5.27
N PRO A 75 12.66 10.93 -4.82
CA PRO A 75 11.39 10.37 -4.39
C PRO A 75 10.65 9.67 -5.53
N HIS A 76 9.80 8.73 -5.17
CA HIS A 76 8.96 8.04 -6.14
C HIS A 76 7.50 8.41 -5.93
N ALA A 77 6.74 8.38 -7.01
CA ALA A 77 5.32 8.69 -6.97
C ALA A 77 4.55 7.74 -7.89
N THR A 78 3.37 7.37 -7.48
CA THR A 78 2.50 6.50 -8.27
C THR A 78 2.09 7.21 -9.55
N VAL A 79 2.30 6.57 -10.69
CA VAL A 79 1.89 7.11 -11.98
C VAL A 79 0.86 6.25 -12.67
N ASP A 80 0.66 5.02 -12.21
CA ASP A 80 -0.35 4.13 -12.77
C ASP A 80 -0.75 3.10 -11.72
N MET A 81 -2.04 2.83 -11.62
CA MET A 81 -2.53 1.78 -10.75
C MET A 81 -3.71 1.08 -11.42
N SER A 82 -3.77 -0.23 -11.23
CA SER A 82 -4.87 -1.05 -11.73
C SER A 82 -5.27 -1.98 -10.59
N VAL A 83 -6.49 -1.83 -10.09
CA VAL A 83 -6.97 -2.59 -8.94
C VAL A 83 -8.22 -3.35 -9.33
N ALA A 84 -8.20 -4.65 -9.09
CA ALA A 84 -9.37 -5.50 -9.22
C ALA A 84 -9.99 -5.65 -7.83
N LEU A 85 -11.27 -5.31 -7.72
CA LEU A 85 -12.05 -5.47 -6.49
C LEU A 85 -12.79 -6.80 -6.63
N ILE A 86 -12.35 -7.79 -5.85
CA ILE A 86 -12.72 -9.19 -6.09
C ILE A 86 -13.86 -9.66 -5.18
N SER A 87 -13.78 -9.31 -3.89
CA SER A 87 -14.79 -9.73 -2.91
C SER A 87 -15.16 -8.55 -2.02
N ALA A 88 -16.39 -8.58 -1.53
CA ALA A 88 -16.88 -7.51 -0.64
C ALA A 88 -16.29 -7.67 0.75
N ALA A 89 -16.05 -6.54 1.41
CA ALA A 89 -15.67 -6.50 2.81
C ALA A 89 -16.56 -5.49 3.53
N ARG A 90 -16.78 -5.68 4.81
CA ARG A 90 -17.77 -4.92 5.59
C ARG A 90 -17.19 -4.40 6.89
N PRO A 91 -17.85 -3.41 7.51
CA PRO A 91 -17.43 -2.95 8.84
C PRO A 91 -17.26 -4.11 9.80
N GLY A 92 -16.19 -4.09 10.57
CA GLY A 92 -15.82 -5.16 11.47
C GLY A 92 -14.80 -6.12 10.89
N ASP A 93 -14.67 -6.19 9.57
CA ASP A 93 -13.64 -7.02 8.94
C ASP A 93 -12.26 -6.40 9.15
N GLU A 94 -11.29 -7.26 9.36
CA GLU A 94 -9.88 -6.85 9.37
C GLU A 94 -9.23 -7.31 8.08
N LEU A 95 -8.46 -6.42 7.47
CA LEU A 95 -7.74 -6.72 6.24
C LEU A 95 -6.25 -6.65 6.49
N ILE A 96 -5.54 -7.55 5.82
CA ILE A 96 -4.09 -7.47 5.69
C ILE A 96 -3.81 -7.13 4.24
N VAL A 97 -2.97 -6.12 4.03
CA VAL A 97 -2.62 -5.64 2.71
C VAL A 97 -1.12 -5.78 2.55
N GLU A 98 -0.70 -6.58 1.58
CA GLU A 98 0.71 -6.83 1.33
C GLU A 98 1.13 -6.19 0.02
N GLY A 99 2.28 -5.50 0.06
CA GLY A 99 2.88 -4.90 -1.12
C GLY A 99 4.20 -5.58 -1.44
N ARG A 100 4.50 -5.75 -2.72
CA ARG A 100 5.74 -6.38 -3.18
C ARG A 100 6.28 -5.65 -4.38
N VAL A 101 7.60 -5.52 -4.43
CA VAL A 101 8.27 -4.99 -5.62
C VAL A 101 8.46 -6.14 -6.60
N LEU A 102 7.98 -5.97 -7.81
CA LEU A 102 8.18 -6.95 -8.88
C LEU A 102 9.49 -6.69 -9.59
N LYS A 103 9.79 -5.42 -9.86
CA LYS A 103 11.01 -5.04 -10.56
C LYS A 103 11.31 -3.58 -10.28
N LEU A 104 12.55 -3.31 -9.91
CA LEU A 104 13.03 -1.94 -9.78
C LEU A 104 13.99 -1.65 -10.93
N ARG A 105 13.70 -0.58 -11.65
CA ARG A 105 14.57 -0.06 -12.70
C ARG A 105 15.03 1.33 -12.29
N ARG A 106 15.92 1.93 -13.09
CA ARG A 106 16.50 3.23 -12.75
C ARG A 106 15.47 4.33 -12.51
N SER A 107 14.45 4.40 -13.36
CA SER A 107 13.48 5.49 -13.30
C SER A 107 12.05 5.01 -13.03
N VAL A 108 11.86 3.72 -12.78
CA VAL A 108 10.53 3.17 -12.58
C VAL A 108 10.59 1.96 -11.66
N GLY A 109 9.59 1.86 -10.78
CA GLY A 109 9.39 0.67 -9.95
C GLY A 109 8.06 0.04 -10.27
N PHE A 110 8.07 -1.26 -10.53
CA PHE A 110 6.85 -2.04 -10.77
C PHE A 110 6.54 -2.84 -9.52
N CYS A 111 5.33 -2.66 -9.00
CA CYS A 111 4.91 -3.30 -7.75
C CYS A 111 3.55 -3.94 -7.90
N GLU A 112 3.23 -4.83 -6.97
CA GLU A 112 1.88 -5.36 -6.82
C GLU A 112 1.48 -5.31 -5.36
N ALA A 113 0.18 -5.38 -5.11
CA ALA A 113 -0.35 -5.49 -3.76
C ALA A 113 -1.60 -6.32 -3.77
N GLU A 114 -1.90 -6.95 -2.64
CA GLU A 114 -3.15 -7.67 -2.47
C GLU A 114 -3.68 -7.47 -1.06
N ALA A 115 -5.01 -7.52 -0.95
CA ALA A 115 -5.71 -7.39 0.32
C ALA A 115 -6.49 -8.67 0.59
N ARG A 116 -6.35 -9.20 1.81
CA ARG A 116 -7.07 -10.39 2.25
C ARG A 116 -7.78 -10.12 3.56
N ARG A 117 -8.94 -10.74 3.72
CA ARG A 117 -9.64 -10.70 5.00
C ARG A 117 -8.97 -11.68 5.96
N VAL A 118 -8.66 -11.19 7.16
CA VAL A 118 -7.93 -11.99 8.16
C VAL A 118 -8.73 -13.23 8.59
N ALA A 119 -10.04 -13.06 8.77
CA ALA A 119 -10.88 -14.12 9.35
C ALA A 119 -10.90 -15.40 8.52
N ASP A 120 -10.88 -15.30 7.19
CA ASP A 120 -11.05 -16.46 6.32
C ASP A 120 -10.02 -16.53 5.19
N GLY A 121 -9.11 -15.55 5.09
CA GLY A 121 -8.11 -15.52 4.03
C GLY A 121 -8.66 -15.16 2.65
N GLU A 122 -9.91 -14.73 2.58
CA GLU A 122 -10.55 -14.37 1.30
C GLU A 122 -9.79 -13.24 0.62
N LEU A 123 -9.51 -13.42 -0.68
CA LEU A 123 -8.88 -12.37 -1.47
C LEU A 123 -9.92 -11.28 -1.75
N ILE A 124 -9.65 -10.09 -1.25
CA ILE A 124 -10.56 -8.95 -1.38
C ILE A 124 -10.23 -8.12 -2.59
N ALA A 125 -8.96 -7.87 -2.83
CA ALA A 125 -8.52 -7.05 -3.96
C ALA A 125 -7.09 -7.40 -4.33
N LYS A 126 -6.75 -7.16 -5.60
CA LYS A 126 -5.38 -7.34 -6.08
C LYS A 126 -5.11 -6.30 -7.14
N GLY A 127 -3.89 -5.78 -7.18
CA GLY A 127 -3.58 -4.74 -8.14
C GLY A 127 -2.11 -4.59 -8.42
N ARG A 128 -1.83 -3.77 -9.43
CA ARG A 128 -0.48 -3.42 -9.82
C ARG A 128 -0.32 -1.91 -9.72
N PHE A 129 0.88 -1.50 -9.33
CA PHE A 129 1.19 -0.10 -9.05
C PHE A 129 2.54 0.21 -9.66
N THR A 130 2.59 1.23 -10.50
CA THR A 130 3.81 1.68 -11.13
C THR A 130 4.20 3.02 -10.58
N PHE A 131 5.46 3.15 -10.20
CA PHE A 131 6.00 4.38 -9.59
C PHE A 131 7.08 4.96 -10.50
N ALA A 132 6.96 6.25 -10.76
CA ALA A 132 8.05 6.99 -11.39
C ALA A 132 9.02 7.42 -10.31
N ILE A 133 10.31 7.30 -10.59
CA ILE A 133 11.35 7.71 -9.68
C ILE A 133 11.95 9.02 -10.20
N SER A 134 11.92 10.05 -9.37
CA SER A 134 12.47 11.33 -9.73
C SER A 134 13.99 11.20 -9.90
N ASN A 135 14.50 11.65 -11.03
CA ASN A 135 15.94 11.61 -11.30
C ASN A 135 16.46 13.03 -11.22
N ARG A 136 16.70 13.50 -10.00
CA ARG A 136 17.12 14.88 -9.77
C ARG A 136 18.56 15.15 -10.16
N ASP A 137 19.35 14.08 -10.32
CA ASP A 137 20.76 14.19 -10.67
C ASP A 137 21.01 14.01 -12.16
N GLY A 138 19.95 13.77 -12.90
CA GLY A 138 20.06 13.46 -14.32
C GLY A 138 19.97 14.65 -15.22
#